data_4d243e401eb6d73e62d145189460aa36
#
_entry.id   4d243e401eb6d73e62d145189460aa36
#
_cell.length_a   1.000
_cell.length_b   1.000
_cell.length_c   1.000
_cell.angle_alpha   90.00
_cell.angle_beta   90.00
_cell.angle_gamma   90.00
#
_symmetry.space_group_name_H-M   'P 1'
#
loop_
_entity.id
_entity.type
_entity.pdbx_description
1 polymer ?
#
loop_
_entity_poly.entity_id
_entity_poly.type
_entity_poly.pdbx_seq_one_letter_code
_entity_poly.pdbx_strand_id
1 'polypeptide(L)'
;MKELELTTQEAVAYLKENVKIHDILEISYNRIFAEGEVLNVDFSEYFDKPGFRLLVSLDESAIGATIEIDVYEVEDDIIEFVHRPKNGEDVDVTVIWLQPIHTFKWN
;
A
#
# COMPACT_ATOMS: atom_id res chain seq x y z
N MET A 1 0.41 -2.29 18.09
CA MET A 1 -0.20 -2.34 16.76
C MET A 1 -1.38 -1.40 16.70
N LYS A 2 -1.49 -0.65 15.64
CA LYS A 2 -2.56 0.32 15.45
C LYS A 2 -3.46 -0.16 14.30
N GLU A 3 -4.76 -0.01 14.44
CA GLU A 3 -5.70 -0.36 13.39
C GLU A 3 -6.50 0.87 13.01
N LEU A 4 -6.59 1.13 11.72
CA LEU A 4 -7.30 2.28 11.17
C LEU A 4 -8.24 1.83 10.06
N GLU A 5 -9.39 2.47 9.99
CA GLU A 5 -10.31 2.31 8.86
C GLU A 5 -10.32 3.64 8.12
N LEU A 6 -9.89 3.61 6.87
CA LEU A 6 -9.67 4.83 6.09
C LEU A 6 -10.44 4.81 4.79
N THR A 7 -10.79 5.99 4.32
CA THR A 7 -11.29 6.14 2.95
C THR A 7 -10.15 5.92 1.98
N THR A 8 -10.48 5.74 0.70
CA THR A 8 -9.47 5.60 -0.35
C THR A 8 -8.49 6.77 -0.34
N GLN A 9 -8.98 8.00 -0.26
CA GLN A 9 -8.11 9.17 -0.25
C GLN A 9 -7.19 9.20 0.97
N GLU A 10 -7.73 8.86 2.12
CA GLU A 10 -6.92 8.81 3.35
C GLU A 10 -5.87 7.71 3.29
N ALA A 11 -6.22 6.57 2.72
CA ALA A 11 -5.29 5.47 2.58
C ALA A 11 -4.13 5.81 1.64
N VAL A 12 -4.42 6.45 0.51
CA VAL A 12 -3.38 6.90 -0.41
C VAL A 12 -2.49 7.94 0.26
N ALA A 13 -3.07 8.88 0.99
CA ALA A 13 -2.31 9.87 1.74
C ALA A 13 -1.41 9.21 2.79
N TYR A 14 -1.92 8.19 3.48
CA TYR A 14 -1.11 7.44 4.44
C TYR A 14 0.11 6.81 3.77
N LEU A 15 -0.11 6.13 2.64
CA LEU A 15 0.99 5.49 1.92
C LEU A 15 2.03 6.51 1.47
N LYS A 16 1.60 7.66 0.97
CA LYS A 16 2.52 8.71 0.53
C LYS A 16 3.35 9.29 1.67
N GLU A 17 2.74 9.48 2.81
CA GLU A 17 3.37 10.18 3.92
C GLU A 17 4.22 9.26 4.79
N ASN A 18 3.89 8.00 4.88
CA ASN A 18 4.46 7.12 5.90
C ASN A 18 5.32 5.99 5.37
N VAL A 19 5.06 5.49 4.17
CA VAL A 19 5.80 4.33 3.65
C VAL A 19 7.12 4.81 3.05
N LYS A 20 8.21 4.21 3.52
CA LYS A 20 9.57 4.57 3.12
C LYS A 20 10.30 3.35 2.58
N ILE A 21 11.37 3.62 1.84
CA ILE A 21 12.26 2.56 1.37
C ILE A 21 12.76 1.76 2.57
N HIS A 22 12.74 0.44 2.43
CA HIS A 22 13.11 -0.55 3.45
C HIS A 22 12.03 -0.88 4.46
N ASP A 23 10.90 -0.19 4.43
CA ASP A 23 9.74 -0.63 5.23
C ASP A 23 9.19 -1.92 4.65
N ILE A 24 8.43 -2.66 5.46
CA ILE A 24 7.71 -3.84 4.99
C ILE A 24 6.27 -3.45 4.74
N LEU A 25 5.75 -3.87 3.60
CA LEU A 25 4.38 -3.60 3.22
C LEU A 25 3.69 -4.90 2.83
N GLU A 26 2.50 -5.13 3.40
CA GLU A 26 1.61 -6.21 2.97
C GLU A 26 0.38 -5.52 2.42
N ILE A 27 0.05 -5.73 1.17
CA ILE A 27 -1.06 -5.02 0.53
C ILE A 27 -1.89 -5.95 -0.33
N SER A 28 -3.21 -5.85 -0.18
CA SER A 28 -4.18 -6.61 -0.96
C SER A 28 -4.96 -5.65 -1.86
N TYR A 29 -4.97 -5.92 -3.15
CA TYR A 29 -5.75 -5.16 -4.12
C TYR A 29 -6.11 -6.06 -5.29
N ASN A 30 -7.30 -5.89 -5.81
CA ASN A 30 -7.83 -6.80 -6.82
C ASN A 30 -7.75 -8.23 -6.31
N ARG A 31 -7.07 -9.11 -6.99
CA ARG A 31 -6.83 -10.48 -6.58
C ARG A 31 -5.36 -10.71 -6.28
N ILE A 32 -4.65 -9.64 -6.00
CA ILE A 32 -3.22 -9.67 -5.73
C ILE A 32 -2.99 -9.42 -4.24
N PHE A 33 -2.12 -10.23 -3.67
CA PHE A 33 -1.57 -9.97 -2.35
C PHE A 33 -0.06 -9.90 -2.49
N ALA A 34 0.51 -8.76 -2.14
CA ALA A 34 1.95 -8.55 -2.19
C ALA A 34 2.46 -8.29 -0.78
N GLU A 35 3.53 -8.97 -0.41
CA GLU A 35 4.17 -8.79 0.89
C GLU A 35 5.67 -8.75 0.70
N GLY A 36 6.31 -7.72 1.21
CA GLY A 36 7.75 -7.64 1.14
C GLY A 36 8.30 -6.27 1.46
N GLU A 37 9.58 -6.12 1.19
CA GLU A 37 10.30 -4.88 1.46
C GLU A 37 10.09 -3.87 0.34
N VAL A 38 9.82 -2.62 0.73
CA VAL A 38 9.72 -1.52 -0.23
C VAL A 38 11.12 -1.14 -0.70
N LEU A 39 11.39 -1.32 -1.98
CA LEU A 39 12.68 -1.03 -2.58
C LEU A 39 12.77 0.37 -3.17
N ASN A 40 11.64 0.92 -3.57
CA ASN A 40 11.61 2.26 -4.16
C ASN A 40 10.23 2.88 -3.98
N VAL A 41 10.23 4.20 -3.86
CA VAL A 41 9.03 5.02 -3.83
C VAL A 41 9.22 6.07 -4.91
N ASP A 42 8.38 6.05 -5.92
CA ASP A 42 8.53 6.90 -7.11
C ASP A 42 7.31 7.80 -7.28
N PHE A 43 7.56 9.10 -7.20
CA PHE A 43 6.52 10.12 -7.39
C PHE A 43 6.62 10.82 -8.75
N SER A 44 7.38 10.27 -9.69
CA SER A 44 7.54 10.88 -11.01
C SER A 44 6.20 11.05 -11.70
N GLU A 45 6.04 12.19 -12.36
CA GLU A 45 4.84 12.47 -13.14
C GLU A 45 4.76 11.55 -14.36
N TYR A 46 3.54 11.29 -14.77
CA TYR A 46 3.27 10.44 -15.90
C TYR A 46 2.20 11.11 -16.76
N PHE A 47 2.57 11.53 -17.97
CA PHE A 47 1.67 12.29 -18.86
C PHE A 47 1.04 13.49 -18.15
N ASP A 48 1.87 14.28 -17.48
CA ASP A 48 1.46 15.48 -16.75
C ASP A 48 0.49 15.21 -15.59
N LYS A 49 0.38 13.95 -15.18
CA LYS A 49 -0.42 13.58 -14.01
C LYS A 49 0.48 13.17 -12.87
N PRO A 50 0.06 13.39 -11.63
CA PRO A 50 0.83 12.92 -10.49
C PRO A 50 1.06 11.42 -10.57
N GLY A 51 2.27 10.99 -10.22
CA GLY A 51 2.61 9.58 -10.14
C GLY A 51 2.85 9.15 -8.72
N PHE A 52 2.58 7.89 -8.45
CA PHE A 52 2.94 7.28 -7.17
C PHE A 52 3.06 5.78 -7.36
N ARG A 53 4.28 5.29 -7.37
CA ARG A 53 4.57 3.86 -7.55
C ARG A 53 5.44 3.35 -6.44
N LEU A 54 5.14 2.14 -6.01
CA LEU A 54 5.92 1.43 -5.00
C LEU A 54 6.52 0.19 -5.65
N LEU A 55 7.81 -0.01 -5.49
CA LEU A 55 8.47 -1.23 -5.92
C LEU A 55 8.69 -2.09 -4.69
N VAL A 56 8.12 -3.29 -4.69
CA VAL A 56 8.15 -4.18 -3.53
C VAL A 56 8.87 -5.47 -3.90
N SER A 57 9.81 -5.88 -3.06
CA SER A 57 10.51 -7.15 -3.19
C SER A 57 9.70 -8.23 -2.50
N LEU A 58 9.33 -9.29 -3.24
CA LEU A 58 8.53 -10.37 -2.69
C LEU A 58 9.44 -11.37 -1.96
N ASP A 59 9.28 -11.47 -0.65
CA ASP A 59 10.17 -12.25 0.20
C ASP A 59 10.21 -13.73 -0.14
N GLU A 60 9.11 -14.25 -0.63
CA GLU A 60 8.99 -15.68 -0.90
C GLU A 60 9.79 -16.10 -2.14
N SER A 61 10.32 -15.16 -2.86
CA SER A 61 10.97 -15.46 -4.13
C SER A 61 12.46 -15.72 -3.96
N ALA A 62 12.87 -16.92 -4.25
CA ALA A 62 14.29 -17.27 -4.26
C ALA A 62 15.05 -16.59 -5.40
N ILE A 63 14.36 -15.99 -6.34
CA ILE A 63 14.97 -15.35 -7.51
C ILE A 63 14.79 -13.83 -7.52
N GLY A 64 14.40 -13.25 -6.39
CA GLY A 64 14.33 -11.80 -6.27
C GLY A 64 13.21 -11.16 -7.07
N ALA A 65 12.06 -11.80 -7.12
CA ALA A 65 10.91 -11.22 -7.81
C ALA A 65 10.48 -9.93 -7.15
N THR A 66 10.06 -8.98 -7.95
CA THR A 66 9.54 -7.71 -7.49
C THR A 66 8.18 -7.44 -8.14
N ILE A 67 7.41 -6.59 -7.50
CA ILE A 67 6.17 -6.09 -8.08
C ILE A 67 6.15 -4.57 -7.97
N GLU A 68 5.72 -3.92 -9.04
CA GLU A 68 5.52 -2.49 -9.03
C GLU A 68 4.03 -2.22 -8.86
N ILE A 69 3.71 -1.41 -7.87
CA ILE A 69 2.32 -1.05 -7.57
C ILE A 69 2.13 0.41 -7.95
N ASP A 70 1.33 0.64 -8.98
CA ASP A 70 0.91 1.99 -9.35
C ASP A 70 -0.29 2.33 -8.48
N VAL A 71 -0.03 3.09 -7.41
CA VAL A 71 -1.04 3.31 -6.37
C VAL A 71 -2.27 4.03 -6.90
N TYR A 72 -2.07 5.05 -7.75
CA TYR A 72 -3.22 5.77 -8.30
C TYR A 72 -4.05 4.91 -9.24
N GLU A 73 -3.42 3.95 -9.91
CA GLU A 73 -4.16 3.06 -10.79
C GLU A 73 -5.02 2.07 -10.02
N VAL A 74 -4.52 1.59 -8.89
CA VAL A 74 -5.21 0.56 -8.11
C VAL A 74 -5.94 1.09 -6.88
N GLU A 75 -5.95 2.39 -6.66
CA GLU A 75 -6.44 2.95 -5.39
C GLU A 75 -7.85 2.53 -5.03
N ASP A 76 -8.73 2.41 -6.01
CA ASP A 76 -10.10 1.99 -5.75
C ASP A 76 -10.25 0.49 -5.50
N ASP A 77 -9.20 -0.26 -5.75
CA ASP A 77 -9.19 -1.72 -5.59
C ASP A 77 -8.47 -2.18 -4.33
N ILE A 78 -7.85 -1.26 -3.60
CA ILE A 78 -7.15 -1.61 -2.37
C ILE A 78 -8.17 -2.03 -1.30
N ILE A 79 -7.92 -3.18 -0.69
CA ILE A 79 -8.80 -3.75 0.33
C ILE A 79 -8.24 -3.47 1.72
N GLU A 80 -6.97 -3.75 1.89
CA GLU A 80 -6.29 -3.55 3.18
C GLU A 80 -4.79 -3.52 2.96
N PHE A 81 -4.08 -2.96 3.92
CA PHE A 81 -2.62 -3.12 3.94
C PHE A 81 -2.10 -3.03 5.37
N VAL A 82 -0.92 -3.62 5.56
CA VAL A 82 -0.19 -3.57 6.82
C VAL A 82 1.14 -2.91 6.54
N HIS A 83 1.48 -1.92 7.33
CA HIS A 83 2.72 -1.18 7.22
C HIS A 83 3.58 -1.43 8.46
N ARG A 84 4.79 -1.93 8.22
CA ARG A 84 5.79 -2.17 9.26
C ARG A 84 6.99 -1.30 8.98
N PRO A 85 7.21 -0.22 9.74
CA PRO A 85 8.36 0.64 9.51
C PRO A 85 9.68 -0.14 9.72
N LYS A 86 10.68 0.21 8.96
CA LYS A 86 12.03 -0.33 9.16
C LYS A 86 12.47 0.00 10.59
N ASN A 87 13.02 -1.00 11.27
CA ASN A 87 13.48 -0.86 12.65
C ASN A 87 12.34 -0.56 13.64
N GLY A 88 11.09 -0.70 13.21
CA GLY A 88 9.95 -0.54 14.09
C GLY A 88 9.70 -1.78 14.92
N GLU A 89 9.00 -1.60 16.02
CA GLU A 89 8.55 -2.68 16.86
C GLU A 89 7.08 -2.97 16.59
N ASP A 90 6.51 -3.97 17.26
CA ASP A 90 5.11 -4.33 17.05
C ASP A 90 4.16 -3.15 17.28
N VAL A 91 4.50 -2.26 18.21
CA VAL A 91 3.66 -1.08 18.49
C VAL A 91 3.63 -0.12 17.30
N ASP A 92 4.63 -0.15 16.43
CA ASP A 92 4.72 0.74 15.27
C ASP A 92 4.02 0.17 14.04
N VAL A 93 3.52 -1.05 14.11
CA VAL A 93 2.81 -1.67 12.99
C VAL A 93 1.43 -1.04 12.86
N THR A 94 1.05 -0.68 11.65
CA THR A 94 -0.28 -0.12 11.38
C THR A 94 -1.01 -1.02 10.37
N VAL A 95 -2.22 -1.42 10.75
CA VAL A 95 -3.11 -2.18 9.88
C VAL A 95 -4.18 -1.21 9.38
N ILE A 96 -4.32 -1.12 8.08
CA ILE A 96 -5.28 -0.22 7.47
C ILE A 96 -6.33 -1.03 6.70
N TRP A 97 -7.58 -0.79 7.06
CA TRP A 97 -8.73 -1.36 6.37
C TRP A 97 -9.36 -0.26 5.55
N LEU A 98 -9.61 -0.53 4.27
CA LEU A 98 -10.29 0.42 3.42
C LEU A 98 -11.80 0.32 3.69
N GLN A 99 -12.43 1.49 3.82
CA GLN A 99 -13.88 1.54 3.95
C GLN A 99 -14.50 1.05 2.65
N PRO A 100 -15.55 0.21 2.73
CA PRO A 100 -16.23 -0.23 1.52
C PRO A 100 -16.81 0.96 0.77
N ILE A 101 -16.73 0.90 -0.55
CA ILE A 101 -17.39 1.88 -1.39
C ILE A 101 -18.86 1.50 -1.44
N HIS A 102 -19.72 2.39 -0.96
CA HIS A 102 -21.16 2.17 -1.00
C HIS A 102 -21.73 2.78 -2.27
N THR A 103 -21.90 1.96 -3.28
CA THR A 103 -22.46 2.41 -4.55
C THR A 103 -23.97 2.44 -4.52
N PHE A 104 -24.58 1.83 -3.53
CA PHE A 104 -26.03 1.86 -3.33
C PHE A 104 -26.32 1.57 -1.86
N LYS A 105 -27.51 1.93 -1.44
CA LYS A 105 -27.94 1.66 -0.08
C LYS A 105 -29.15 0.74 -0.09
N TRP A 106 -29.16 -0.17 0.84
CA TRP A 106 -30.32 -0.95 1.15
C TRP A 106 -31.20 -0.15 2.09
N ASN A 107 -32.45 -0.04 1.76
CA ASN A 107 -33.40 0.64 2.63
C ASN A 107 -34.57 -0.25 2.95
#